data_b7f30d57a61a8e2d36271bf299d300d5
#
_entry.id   b7f30d57a61a8e2d36271bf299d300d5
#
_cell.length_a   1.000
_cell.length_b   1.000
_cell.length_c   1.000
_cell.angle_alpha   90.00
_cell.angle_beta   90.00
_cell.angle_gamma   90.00
#
_symmetry.space_group_name_H-M   'P 1'
#
loop_
_entity.id
_entity.type
_entity.pdbx_description
1 polymer ?
#
loop_
_entity_poly.entity_id
_entity_poly.type
_entity_poly.pdbx_seq_one_letter_code
_entity_poly.pdbx_strand_id
1 'polypeptide(L)'
;MAASEKQALMNDTTVVLAAEGLGKQVSSPEGTLAILADVSLSIRRGESVAIIGASGAGKSTLLALLAGLDEPTSGRAVLAGNDLTRLDEDGRAAVRASHVGFVFQSFHLVPSLTAIENVMLPLELARRPDAREAAREVLGRVGLAERVGHYPRQLSGGEQQRVAIARAFVRQPDVLFADEPTGNLDAATGEKIMDLLFGLNRATQTTLVLVTHDRQLAARCDRIIRLEAGRVVPS
;
A
#
# COMPACT_ATOMS: atom_id res chain seq x y z
N MET A 1 20.25 -17.86 4.90
CA MET A 1 20.95 -16.56 4.88
C MET A 1 21.61 -16.32 6.24
N ALA A 2 22.91 -16.00 6.25
CA ALA A 2 23.63 -15.72 7.48
C ALA A 2 23.14 -14.38 8.10
N ALA A 3 23.25 -14.21 9.43
CA ALA A 3 22.84 -13.00 10.13
C ALA A 3 23.50 -11.71 9.57
N SER A 4 24.74 -11.82 9.07
CA SER A 4 25.50 -10.75 8.43
C SER A 4 24.88 -10.28 7.10
N GLU A 5 24.34 -11.20 6.28
CA GLU A 5 23.68 -10.85 5.01
C GLU A 5 22.32 -10.17 5.24
N LYS A 6 21.58 -10.60 6.27
CA LYS A 6 20.32 -9.96 6.67
C LYS A 6 20.56 -8.52 7.12
N GLN A 7 21.56 -8.27 7.92
CA GLN A 7 21.92 -6.93 8.39
C GLN A 7 22.39 -6.03 7.24
N ALA A 8 23.10 -6.57 6.25
CA ALA A 8 23.54 -5.83 5.07
C ALA A 8 22.37 -5.38 4.19
N LEU A 9 21.35 -6.22 4.00
CA LEU A 9 20.15 -5.89 3.23
C LEU A 9 19.35 -4.73 3.84
N MET A 10 19.35 -4.60 5.16
CA MET A 10 18.62 -3.52 5.85
C MET A 10 19.34 -2.18 5.83
N ASN A 11 20.64 -2.19 5.61
CA ASN A 11 21.45 -0.98 5.47
C ASN A 11 21.64 -0.56 3.99
N ASP A 12 21.09 -1.34 3.05
CA ASP A 12 21.10 -0.99 1.63
C ASP A 12 20.09 0.14 1.38
N THR A 13 20.58 1.32 1.03
CA THR A 13 19.76 2.51 0.74
C THR A 13 18.82 2.32 -0.43
N THR A 14 18.97 1.25 -1.23
CA THR A 14 18.05 0.89 -2.31
C THR A 14 16.83 0.13 -1.81
N VAL A 15 16.87 -0.46 -0.61
CA VAL A 15 15.74 -1.16 0.01
C VAL A 15 14.83 -0.16 0.71
N VAL A 16 13.55 -0.12 0.34
CA VAL A 16 12.55 0.76 0.96
C VAL A 16 11.68 0.03 1.96
N LEU A 17 11.46 -1.28 1.78
CA LEU A 17 10.72 -2.14 2.70
C LEU A 17 11.54 -3.38 3.02
N ALA A 18 11.61 -3.75 4.30
CA ALA A 18 12.21 -5.01 4.73
C ALA A 18 11.41 -5.61 5.89
N ALA A 19 11.32 -6.93 5.90
CA ALA A 19 10.81 -7.75 6.99
C ALA A 19 11.82 -8.84 7.33
N GLU A 20 12.05 -9.09 8.63
CA GLU A 20 12.94 -10.13 9.13
C GLU A 20 12.22 -10.96 10.19
N GLY A 21 11.98 -12.25 9.88
CA GLY A 21 11.34 -13.17 10.80
C GLY A 21 9.96 -12.71 11.29
N LEU A 22 9.26 -11.94 10.47
CA LEU A 22 8.01 -11.28 10.85
C LEU A 22 6.93 -12.32 11.15
N GLY A 23 6.34 -12.26 12.34
CA GLY A 23 5.26 -13.12 12.77
C GLY A 23 4.10 -12.34 13.36
N LYS A 24 2.89 -12.86 13.17
CA LYS A 24 1.67 -12.34 13.79
C LYS A 24 0.84 -13.47 14.34
N GLN A 25 0.55 -13.39 15.63
CA GLN A 25 -0.35 -14.30 16.32
C GLN A 25 -1.50 -13.52 16.92
N VAL A 26 -2.68 -14.11 16.94
CA VAL A 26 -3.85 -13.58 17.63
C VAL A 26 -4.36 -14.62 18.61
N SER A 27 -4.71 -14.17 19.81
CA SER A 27 -5.33 -15.03 20.81
C SER A 27 -6.83 -15.10 20.57
N SER A 28 -7.40 -16.30 20.59
CA SER A 28 -8.83 -16.56 20.56
C SER A 28 -9.22 -17.45 21.74
N PRO A 29 -10.51 -17.56 22.07
CA PRO A 29 -10.97 -18.48 23.09
C PRO A 29 -10.59 -19.96 22.84
N GLU A 30 -10.35 -20.30 21.58
CA GLU A 30 -9.99 -21.66 21.10
C GLU A 30 -8.47 -21.90 21.08
N GLY A 31 -7.65 -20.86 21.38
CA GLY A 31 -6.20 -20.95 21.40
C GLY A 31 -5.51 -19.83 20.63
N THR A 32 -4.22 -19.97 20.39
CA THR A 32 -3.42 -19.00 19.62
C THR A 32 -3.40 -19.38 18.15
N LEU A 33 -3.85 -18.49 17.28
CA LEU A 33 -3.80 -18.64 15.83
C LEU A 33 -2.60 -17.86 15.28
N ALA A 34 -1.67 -18.55 14.60
CA ALA A 34 -0.59 -17.91 13.87
C ALA A 34 -1.11 -17.49 12.48
N ILE A 35 -1.17 -16.19 12.21
CA ILE A 35 -1.57 -15.65 10.92
C ILE A 35 -0.35 -15.53 9.99
N LEU A 36 0.80 -15.11 10.54
CA LEU A 36 2.08 -15.06 9.84
C LEU A 36 3.16 -15.71 10.69
N ALA A 37 4.09 -16.41 10.03
CA ALA A 37 5.17 -17.13 10.69
C ALA A 37 6.48 -17.02 9.89
N ASP A 38 7.49 -16.35 10.48
CA ASP A 38 8.84 -16.23 9.97
C ASP A 38 8.92 -15.67 8.54
N VAL A 39 8.15 -14.60 8.27
CA VAL A 39 8.17 -13.92 6.97
C VAL A 39 9.39 -13.02 6.87
N SER A 40 10.25 -13.30 5.89
CA SER A 40 11.42 -12.47 5.59
C SER A 40 11.41 -12.09 4.11
N LEU A 41 11.48 -10.78 3.83
CA LEU A 41 11.50 -10.21 2.48
C LEU A 41 12.14 -8.83 2.46
N SER A 42 12.55 -8.38 1.27
CA SER A 42 12.98 -7.01 1.02
C SER A 42 12.41 -6.53 -0.31
N ILE A 43 12.07 -5.24 -0.41
CA ILE A 43 11.55 -4.59 -1.62
C ILE A 43 12.38 -3.34 -1.88
N ARG A 44 12.84 -3.18 -3.12
CA ARG A 44 13.67 -2.05 -3.54
C ARG A 44 12.83 -0.85 -3.91
N ARG A 45 13.43 0.34 -3.85
CA ARG A 45 12.80 1.58 -4.32
C ARG A 45 12.42 1.48 -5.80
N GLY A 46 11.20 1.92 -6.12
CA GLY A 46 10.66 1.90 -7.48
C GLY A 46 10.20 0.51 -7.98
N GLU A 47 10.50 -0.57 -7.23
CA GLU A 47 10.08 -1.93 -7.58
C GLU A 47 8.55 -2.06 -7.48
N SER A 48 7.93 -2.81 -8.39
CA SER A 48 6.55 -3.27 -8.27
C SER A 48 6.53 -4.73 -7.84
N VAL A 49 5.87 -5.02 -6.71
CA VAL A 49 5.81 -6.37 -6.13
C VAL A 49 4.36 -6.79 -5.92
N ALA A 50 3.98 -7.95 -6.44
CA ALA A 50 2.70 -8.57 -6.14
C ALA A 50 2.82 -9.56 -4.99
N ILE A 51 1.91 -9.48 -4.01
CA ILE A 51 1.72 -10.48 -2.96
C ILE A 51 0.48 -11.29 -3.31
N ILE A 52 0.67 -12.57 -3.62
CA ILE A 52 -0.42 -13.49 -3.98
C ILE A 52 -0.55 -14.63 -2.97
N GLY A 53 -1.72 -15.24 -2.91
CA GLY A 53 -2.02 -16.39 -2.03
C GLY A 53 -3.51 -16.60 -1.90
N ALA A 54 -3.91 -17.74 -1.34
CA ALA A 54 -5.30 -18.07 -1.08
C ALA A 54 -5.96 -17.04 -0.12
N SER A 55 -7.29 -17.00 -0.10
CA SER A 55 -8.01 -16.25 0.95
C SER A 55 -7.59 -16.79 2.32
N GLY A 56 -7.37 -15.90 3.28
CA GLY A 56 -6.89 -16.29 4.63
C GLY A 56 -5.39 -16.61 4.71
N ALA A 57 -4.61 -16.51 3.62
CA ALA A 57 -3.16 -16.77 3.66
C ALA A 57 -2.35 -15.73 4.47
N GLY A 58 -2.96 -14.63 4.94
CA GLY A 58 -2.29 -13.58 5.72
C GLY A 58 -1.85 -12.36 4.90
N LYS A 59 -2.27 -12.21 3.62
CA LYS A 59 -1.81 -11.13 2.72
C LYS A 59 -2.10 -9.72 3.26
N SER A 60 -3.33 -9.44 3.65
CA SER A 60 -3.72 -8.13 4.20
C SER A 60 -3.06 -7.88 5.56
N THR A 61 -2.83 -8.93 6.37
CA THR A 61 -2.07 -8.83 7.62
C THR A 61 -0.61 -8.49 7.34
N LEU A 62 0.02 -9.15 6.37
CA LEU A 62 1.39 -8.81 5.96
C LEU A 62 1.49 -7.37 5.47
N LEU A 63 0.55 -6.93 4.63
CA LEU A 63 0.48 -5.54 4.18
C LEU A 63 0.35 -4.57 5.37
N ALA A 64 -0.54 -4.86 6.33
CA ALA A 64 -0.75 -4.02 7.51
C ALA A 64 0.52 -3.89 8.36
N LEU A 65 1.27 -4.98 8.56
CA LEU A 65 2.53 -4.96 9.30
C LEU A 65 3.63 -4.18 8.56
N LEU A 66 3.77 -4.40 7.25
CA LEU A 66 4.74 -3.68 6.41
C LEU A 66 4.47 -2.18 6.33
N ALA A 67 3.20 -1.79 6.42
CA ALA A 67 2.76 -0.41 6.42
C ALA A 67 2.72 0.24 7.82
N GLY A 68 2.99 -0.50 8.88
CA GLY A 68 2.91 -0.01 10.26
C GLY A 68 1.50 0.28 10.74
N LEU A 69 0.46 -0.33 10.13
CA LEU A 69 -0.94 -0.24 10.58
C LEU A 69 -1.23 -1.19 11.74
N ASP A 70 -0.40 -2.21 11.91
CA ASP A 70 -0.50 -3.19 13.00
C ASP A 70 0.91 -3.54 13.49
N GLU A 71 1.00 -4.15 14.67
CA GLU A 71 2.26 -4.56 15.30
C GLU A 71 2.50 -6.06 15.11
N PRO A 72 3.71 -6.47 14.73
CA PRO A 72 4.08 -7.88 14.71
C PRO A 72 4.18 -8.44 16.13
N THR A 73 3.90 -9.73 16.29
CA THR A 73 4.14 -10.45 17.54
C THR A 73 5.62 -10.84 17.70
N SER A 74 6.33 -10.98 16.57
CA SER A 74 7.75 -11.28 16.51
C SER A 74 8.37 -10.75 15.23
N GLY A 75 9.69 -10.66 15.21
CA GLY A 75 10.43 -10.19 14.05
C GLY A 75 10.48 -8.67 13.96
N ARG A 76 10.83 -8.16 12.78
CA ARG A 76 11.12 -6.75 12.54
C ARG A 76 10.59 -6.31 11.19
N ALA A 77 10.04 -5.10 11.12
CA ALA A 77 9.63 -4.44 9.88
C ALA A 77 10.30 -3.06 9.77
N VAL A 78 10.86 -2.76 8.60
CA VAL A 78 11.50 -1.47 8.30
C VAL A 78 10.84 -0.87 7.06
N LEU A 79 10.49 0.42 7.13
CA LEU A 79 9.94 1.20 6.03
C LEU A 79 10.70 2.51 5.88
N ALA A 80 11.22 2.78 4.69
CA ALA A 80 12.00 3.98 4.37
C ALA A 80 13.10 4.28 5.40
N GLY A 81 13.81 3.23 5.87
CA GLY A 81 14.87 3.32 6.88
C GLY A 81 14.39 3.39 8.34
N ASN A 82 13.07 3.48 8.58
CA ASN A 82 12.50 3.54 9.92
C ASN A 82 12.12 2.13 10.40
N ASP A 83 12.63 1.71 11.56
CA ASP A 83 12.26 0.47 12.22
C ASP A 83 10.90 0.63 12.90
N LEU A 84 9.84 0.15 12.25
CA LEU A 84 8.46 0.28 12.73
C LEU A 84 8.21 -0.43 14.05
N THR A 85 8.99 -1.47 14.36
CA THR A 85 8.82 -2.28 15.58
C THR A 85 9.36 -1.58 16.85
N ARG A 86 10.14 -0.50 16.65
CA ARG A 86 10.69 0.32 17.74
C ARG A 86 9.92 1.60 17.99
N LEU A 87 8.94 1.91 17.13
CA LEU A 87 8.14 3.12 17.22
C LEU A 87 6.85 2.83 18.00
N ASP A 88 6.40 3.83 18.74
CA ASP A 88 5.03 3.89 19.24
C ASP A 88 4.04 4.20 18.10
N GLU A 89 2.74 4.26 18.41
CA GLU A 89 1.72 4.53 17.37
C GLU A 89 1.89 5.90 16.73
N ASP A 90 2.25 6.93 17.50
CA ASP A 90 2.46 8.28 16.94
C ASP A 90 3.67 8.30 15.99
N GLY A 91 4.73 7.59 16.33
CA GLY A 91 5.90 7.41 15.46
C GLY A 91 5.57 6.66 14.19
N ARG A 92 4.81 5.55 14.27
CA ARG A 92 4.33 4.82 13.08
C ARG A 92 3.40 5.66 12.22
N ALA A 93 2.49 6.42 12.84
CA ALA A 93 1.59 7.35 12.13
C ALA A 93 2.38 8.44 11.38
N ALA A 94 3.43 8.98 11.98
CA ALA A 94 4.32 9.96 11.32
C ALA A 94 5.05 9.35 10.11
N VAL A 95 5.57 8.12 10.22
CA VAL A 95 6.20 7.39 9.12
C VAL A 95 5.18 7.11 8.01
N ARG A 96 3.98 6.60 8.34
CA ARG A 96 2.90 6.41 7.36
C ARG A 96 2.54 7.70 6.63
N ALA A 97 2.33 8.77 7.39
CA ALA A 97 1.97 10.06 6.83
C ALA A 97 3.03 10.60 5.87
N SER A 98 4.30 10.29 6.07
CA SER A 98 5.42 10.81 5.26
C SER A 98 5.74 9.95 4.04
N HIS A 99 5.62 8.62 4.16
CA HIS A 99 6.20 7.67 3.20
C HIS A 99 5.18 6.75 2.52
N VAL A 100 3.92 6.70 3.00
CA VAL A 100 2.96 5.68 2.56
C VAL A 100 1.73 6.27 1.90
N GLY A 101 1.32 5.68 0.77
CA GLY A 101 -0.01 5.83 0.19
C GLY A 101 -0.77 4.51 0.25
N PHE A 102 -2.10 4.59 0.40
CA PHE A 102 -2.98 3.42 0.40
C PHE A 102 -4.07 3.52 -0.66
N VAL A 103 -4.27 2.42 -1.38
CA VAL A 103 -5.42 2.19 -2.28
C VAL A 103 -6.09 0.89 -1.86
N PHE A 104 -7.37 0.95 -1.51
CA PHE A 104 -8.15 -0.18 -1.05
C PHE A 104 -9.25 -0.57 -2.06
N GLN A 105 -9.75 -1.78 -1.95
CA GLN A 105 -10.86 -2.28 -2.74
C GLN A 105 -12.14 -1.43 -2.56
N SER A 106 -12.42 -0.96 -1.36
CA SER A 106 -13.63 -0.19 -1.01
C SER A 106 -13.44 1.33 -1.08
N PHE A 107 -12.46 1.84 -1.81
CA PHE A 107 -12.12 3.25 -2.05
C PHE A 107 -11.84 4.06 -0.78
N HIS A 108 -12.58 3.86 0.30
CA HIS A 108 -12.49 4.55 1.59
C HIS A 108 -12.49 6.09 1.45
N LEU A 109 -13.32 6.61 0.54
CA LEU A 109 -13.54 8.05 0.44
C LEU A 109 -14.44 8.52 1.57
N VAL A 110 -14.17 9.74 2.06
CA VAL A 110 -15.03 10.41 3.05
C VAL A 110 -16.29 10.90 2.31
N PRO A 111 -17.49 10.36 2.64
CA PRO A 111 -18.70 10.60 1.82
C PRO A 111 -19.19 12.06 1.84
N SER A 112 -18.86 12.82 2.90
CA SER A 112 -19.22 14.22 3.09
C SER A 112 -18.27 15.21 2.41
N LEU A 113 -17.16 14.72 1.84
CA LEU A 113 -16.16 15.52 1.14
C LEU A 113 -16.28 15.29 -0.37
N THR A 114 -16.08 16.34 -1.14
CA THR A 114 -15.94 16.29 -2.61
C THR A 114 -14.68 15.54 -3.04
N ALA A 115 -14.52 15.25 -4.32
CA ALA A 115 -13.32 14.61 -4.87
C ALA A 115 -12.04 15.39 -4.52
N ILE A 116 -12.06 16.72 -4.71
CA ILE A 116 -10.90 17.55 -4.39
C ILE A 116 -10.60 17.58 -2.88
N GLU A 117 -11.61 17.68 -2.02
CA GLU A 117 -11.43 17.68 -0.57
C GLU A 117 -10.91 16.33 -0.07
N ASN A 118 -11.36 15.21 -0.63
CA ASN A 118 -10.79 13.90 -0.32
C ASN A 118 -9.28 13.83 -0.65
N VAL A 119 -8.86 14.41 -1.79
CA VAL A 119 -7.46 14.42 -2.20
C VAL A 119 -6.64 15.44 -1.41
N MET A 120 -7.23 16.56 -1.02
CA MET A 120 -6.59 17.58 -0.16
C MET A 120 -6.28 17.07 1.24
N LEU A 121 -7.10 16.17 1.78
CA LEU A 121 -7.07 15.77 3.20
C LEU A 121 -5.65 15.40 3.71
N PRO A 122 -4.82 14.60 3.04
CA PRO A 122 -3.46 14.31 3.50
C PRO A 122 -2.53 15.54 3.51
N LEU A 123 -2.77 16.50 2.63
CA LEU A 123 -1.99 17.75 2.56
C LEU A 123 -2.40 18.75 3.64
N GLU A 124 -3.69 18.84 3.93
CA GLU A 124 -4.23 19.68 5.00
C GLU A 124 -3.78 19.19 6.37
N LEU A 125 -3.78 17.87 6.62
CA LEU A 125 -3.22 17.28 7.83
C LEU A 125 -1.72 17.58 7.97
N ALA A 126 -1.00 17.69 6.84
CA ALA A 126 0.40 18.12 6.80
C ALA A 126 0.58 19.65 6.82
N ARG A 127 -0.52 20.44 6.95
CA ARG A 127 -0.53 21.90 6.94
C ARG A 127 0.12 22.53 5.71
N ARG A 128 -0.03 21.88 4.55
CA ARG A 128 0.52 22.41 3.29
C ARG A 128 -0.36 23.52 2.74
N PRO A 129 0.20 24.72 2.46
CA PRO A 129 -0.58 25.87 1.96
C PRO A 129 -1.07 25.68 0.53
N ASP A 130 -0.40 24.84 -0.27
CA ASP A 130 -0.69 24.52 -1.67
C ASP A 130 -1.63 23.31 -1.86
N ALA A 131 -2.30 22.84 -0.78
CA ALA A 131 -3.11 21.61 -0.79
C ALA A 131 -4.14 21.57 -1.92
N ARG A 132 -4.83 22.67 -2.18
CA ARG A 132 -5.88 22.73 -3.22
C ARG A 132 -5.32 22.68 -4.63
N GLU A 133 -4.20 23.32 -4.89
CA GLU A 133 -3.54 23.34 -6.20
C GLU A 133 -2.94 21.96 -6.52
N ALA A 134 -2.20 21.38 -5.58
CA ALA A 134 -1.63 20.05 -5.70
C ALA A 134 -2.72 18.97 -5.89
N ALA A 135 -3.83 19.05 -5.14
CA ALA A 135 -4.95 18.12 -5.31
C ALA A 135 -5.60 18.25 -6.69
N ARG A 136 -5.77 19.45 -7.22
CA ARG A 136 -6.33 19.69 -8.56
C ARG A 136 -5.42 19.13 -9.65
N GLU A 137 -4.12 19.33 -9.53
CA GLU A 137 -3.13 18.79 -10.46
C GLU A 137 -3.21 17.25 -10.53
N VAL A 138 -3.19 16.59 -9.37
CA VAL A 138 -3.23 15.12 -9.32
C VAL A 138 -4.56 14.58 -9.82
N LEU A 139 -5.70 15.24 -9.52
CA LEU A 139 -6.99 14.89 -10.10
C LEU A 139 -7.00 15.02 -11.64
N GLY A 140 -6.35 16.02 -12.18
CA GLY A 140 -6.15 16.15 -13.62
C GLY A 140 -5.35 14.97 -14.19
N ARG A 141 -4.25 14.57 -13.53
CA ARG A 141 -3.41 13.42 -13.95
C ARG A 141 -4.16 12.09 -13.96
N VAL A 142 -5.15 11.91 -13.09
CA VAL A 142 -6.01 10.71 -13.08
C VAL A 142 -7.28 10.86 -13.94
N GLY A 143 -7.39 11.94 -14.76
CA GLY A 143 -8.49 12.16 -15.69
C GLY A 143 -9.80 12.58 -15.03
N LEU A 144 -9.74 13.34 -13.91
CA LEU A 144 -10.90 13.81 -13.14
C LEU A 144 -10.95 15.34 -12.99
N ALA A 145 -10.34 16.10 -13.94
CA ALA A 145 -10.35 17.56 -13.89
C ALA A 145 -11.77 18.16 -13.81
N GLU A 146 -12.74 17.56 -14.53
CA GLU A 146 -14.13 18.02 -14.58
C GLU A 146 -14.98 17.45 -13.42
N ARG A 147 -14.41 16.61 -12.54
CA ARG A 147 -15.10 15.95 -11.44
C ARG A 147 -14.71 16.46 -10.05
N VAL A 148 -13.88 17.47 -9.96
CA VAL A 148 -13.27 17.95 -8.70
C VAL A 148 -14.30 18.29 -7.62
N GLY A 149 -15.45 18.84 -8.00
CA GLY A 149 -16.54 19.25 -7.08
C GLY A 149 -17.58 18.16 -6.78
N HIS A 150 -17.44 16.96 -7.35
CA HIS A 150 -18.41 15.89 -7.14
C HIS A 150 -18.19 15.16 -5.82
N TYR A 151 -19.28 14.80 -5.15
CA TYR A 151 -19.25 13.91 -3.98
C TYR A 151 -19.12 12.44 -4.41
N PRO A 152 -18.60 11.55 -3.56
CA PRO A 152 -18.42 10.13 -3.90
C PRO A 152 -19.68 9.47 -4.49
N ARG A 153 -20.88 9.78 -3.94
CA ARG A 153 -22.16 9.25 -4.44
C ARG A 153 -22.52 9.66 -5.88
N GLN A 154 -21.86 10.68 -6.42
CA GLN A 154 -22.07 11.19 -7.78
C GLN A 154 -21.06 10.63 -8.79
N LEU A 155 -20.10 9.83 -8.30
CA LEU A 155 -19.02 9.25 -9.07
C LEU A 155 -19.27 7.75 -9.29
N SER A 156 -18.93 7.26 -10.49
CA SER A 156 -18.86 5.82 -10.76
C SER A 156 -17.79 5.14 -9.90
N GLY A 157 -17.84 3.81 -9.75
CA GLY A 157 -16.83 3.06 -9.00
C GLY A 157 -15.41 3.31 -9.50
N GLY A 158 -15.22 3.34 -10.83
CA GLY A 158 -13.90 3.65 -11.42
C GLY A 158 -13.45 5.10 -11.19
N GLU A 159 -14.38 6.07 -11.14
CA GLU A 159 -14.05 7.45 -10.77
C GLU A 159 -13.70 7.56 -9.28
N GLN A 160 -14.43 6.88 -8.40
CA GLN A 160 -14.11 6.82 -6.98
C GLN A 160 -12.72 6.22 -6.74
N GLN A 161 -12.39 5.14 -7.46
CA GLN A 161 -11.04 4.54 -7.35
C GLN A 161 -9.96 5.49 -7.84
N ARG A 162 -10.19 6.24 -8.91
CA ARG A 162 -9.24 7.28 -9.36
C ARG A 162 -9.07 8.40 -8.34
N VAL A 163 -10.13 8.82 -7.63
CA VAL A 163 -10.02 9.75 -6.49
C VAL A 163 -9.17 9.16 -5.37
N ALA A 164 -9.39 7.87 -5.00
CA ALA A 164 -8.61 7.19 -3.98
C ALA A 164 -7.12 7.09 -4.37
N ILE A 165 -6.83 6.80 -5.64
CA ILE A 165 -5.47 6.80 -6.18
C ILE A 165 -4.86 8.21 -6.09
N ALA A 166 -5.59 9.24 -6.54
CA ALA A 166 -5.11 10.62 -6.46
C ALA A 166 -4.77 11.02 -5.02
N ARG A 167 -5.64 10.67 -4.05
CA ARG A 167 -5.41 10.90 -2.62
C ARG A 167 -4.14 10.19 -2.12
N ALA A 168 -3.91 8.94 -2.56
CA ALA A 168 -2.73 8.17 -2.16
C ALA A 168 -1.43 8.77 -2.72
N PHE A 169 -1.47 9.33 -3.93
CA PHE A 169 -0.30 9.88 -4.63
C PHE A 169 -0.02 11.35 -4.37
N VAL A 170 -0.98 12.12 -3.83
CA VAL A 170 -0.85 13.59 -3.70
C VAL A 170 0.35 14.04 -2.86
N ARG A 171 0.83 13.19 -1.95
CA ARG A 171 2.04 13.43 -1.14
C ARG A 171 3.31 12.83 -1.75
N GLN A 172 3.25 12.21 -2.90
CA GLN A 172 4.37 11.53 -3.57
C GLN A 172 5.04 10.51 -2.62
N PRO A 173 4.32 9.45 -2.19
CA PRO A 173 4.82 8.51 -1.21
C PRO A 173 5.99 7.69 -1.77
N ASP A 174 6.89 7.22 -0.89
CA ASP A 174 7.94 6.25 -1.25
C ASP A 174 7.35 4.89 -1.61
N VAL A 175 6.26 4.50 -0.92
CA VAL A 175 5.58 3.21 -1.10
C VAL A 175 4.08 3.40 -1.23
N LEU A 176 3.51 2.79 -2.24
CA LEU A 176 2.06 2.64 -2.40
C LEU A 176 1.66 1.20 -2.10
N PHE A 177 0.80 1.01 -1.11
CA PHE A 177 0.14 -0.26 -0.85
C PHE A 177 -1.22 -0.28 -1.54
N ALA A 178 -1.48 -1.30 -2.34
CA ALA A 178 -2.74 -1.50 -3.04
C ALA A 178 -3.33 -2.88 -2.66
N ASP A 179 -4.40 -2.89 -1.89
CA ASP A 179 -5.08 -4.13 -1.47
C ASP A 179 -6.33 -4.34 -2.32
N GLU A 180 -6.27 -5.31 -3.24
CA GLU A 180 -7.33 -5.67 -4.20
C GLU A 180 -7.93 -4.44 -4.92
N PRO A 181 -7.13 -3.55 -5.53
CA PRO A 181 -7.57 -2.23 -5.96
C PRO A 181 -8.63 -2.23 -7.07
N THR A 182 -8.91 -3.38 -7.66
CA THR A 182 -9.91 -3.56 -8.74
C THR A 182 -11.05 -4.50 -8.35
N GLY A 183 -11.08 -5.02 -7.13
CA GLY A 183 -12.01 -6.06 -6.71
C GLY A 183 -13.51 -5.67 -6.74
N ASN A 184 -13.84 -4.38 -6.76
CA ASN A 184 -15.20 -3.85 -6.85
C ASN A 184 -15.51 -3.24 -8.23
N LEU A 185 -14.70 -3.51 -9.25
CA LEU A 185 -14.84 -2.94 -10.59
C LEU A 185 -15.09 -4.04 -11.63
N ASP A 186 -15.71 -3.67 -12.73
CA ASP A 186 -15.75 -4.54 -13.90
C ASP A 186 -14.35 -4.68 -14.52
N ALA A 187 -14.14 -5.74 -15.30
CA ALA A 187 -12.82 -6.09 -15.83
C ALA A 187 -12.19 -4.95 -16.66
N ALA A 188 -12.97 -4.30 -17.54
CA ALA A 188 -12.46 -3.25 -18.41
C ALA A 188 -12.09 -1.98 -17.63
N THR A 189 -12.84 -1.64 -16.59
CA THR A 189 -12.53 -0.53 -15.68
C THR A 189 -11.32 -0.90 -14.82
N GLY A 190 -11.25 -2.14 -14.33
CA GLY A 190 -10.12 -2.66 -13.57
C GLY A 190 -8.80 -2.55 -14.31
N GLU A 191 -8.75 -2.95 -15.58
CA GLU A 191 -7.55 -2.80 -16.42
C GLU A 191 -7.07 -1.35 -16.50
N LYS A 192 -7.98 -0.39 -16.75
CA LYS A 192 -7.63 1.04 -16.81
C LYS A 192 -7.09 1.57 -15.48
N ILE A 193 -7.63 1.09 -14.36
CA ILE A 193 -7.13 1.43 -13.02
C ILE A 193 -5.72 0.89 -12.81
N MET A 194 -5.46 -0.36 -13.22
CA MET A 194 -4.11 -0.94 -13.11
C MET A 194 -3.11 -0.24 -14.04
N ASP A 195 -3.50 0.11 -15.26
CA ASP A 195 -2.66 0.90 -16.17
C ASP A 195 -2.28 2.24 -15.56
N LEU A 196 -3.23 2.92 -14.92
CA LEU A 196 -3.00 4.16 -14.20
C LEU A 196 -2.01 3.96 -13.04
N LEU A 197 -2.20 2.93 -12.21
CA LEU A 197 -1.33 2.63 -11.06
C LEU A 197 0.11 2.34 -11.51
N PHE A 198 0.30 1.46 -12.51
CA PHE A 198 1.63 1.18 -13.06
C PHE A 198 2.25 2.39 -13.78
N GLY A 199 1.42 3.19 -14.45
CA GLY A 199 1.86 4.44 -15.07
C GLY A 199 2.41 5.44 -14.05
N LEU A 200 1.69 5.63 -12.94
CA LEU A 200 2.12 6.50 -11.84
C LEU A 200 3.36 5.95 -11.14
N ASN A 201 3.41 4.64 -10.83
CA ASN A 201 4.58 3.99 -10.23
C ASN A 201 5.85 4.30 -11.05
N ARG A 202 5.80 4.07 -12.38
CA ARG A 202 6.95 4.35 -13.25
C ARG A 202 7.31 5.83 -13.34
N ALA A 203 6.30 6.71 -13.42
CA ALA A 203 6.53 8.15 -13.59
C ALA A 203 7.11 8.81 -12.32
N THR A 204 6.74 8.32 -11.14
CA THR A 204 7.17 8.89 -9.85
C THR A 204 8.24 8.06 -9.13
N GLN A 205 8.61 6.89 -9.68
CA GLN A 205 9.50 5.92 -9.01
C GLN A 205 9.01 5.50 -7.61
N THR A 206 7.70 5.59 -7.38
CA THR A 206 7.05 5.10 -6.16
C THR A 206 7.06 3.57 -6.16
N THR A 207 7.48 2.94 -5.07
CA THR A 207 7.43 1.47 -4.93
C THR A 207 5.97 1.02 -4.83
N LEU A 208 5.58 0.01 -5.59
CA LEU A 208 4.22 -0.54 -5.58
C LEU A 208 4.19 -1.91 -4.89
N VAL A 209 3.39 -2.05 -3.84
CA VAL A 209 3.08 -3.34 -3.22
C VAL A 209 1.61 -3.65 -3.48
N LEU A 210 1.37 -4.59 -4.39
CA LEU A 210 0.04 -5.00 -4.84
C LEU A 210 -0.37 -6.31 -4.18
N VAL A 211 -1.43 -6.31 -3.40
CA VAL A 211 -2.10 -7.55 -2.96
C VAL A 211 -3.22 -7.86 -3.95
N THR A 212 -3.18 -9.04 -4.54
CA THR A 212 -4.22 -9.48 -5.47
C THR A 212 -4.31 -11.01 -5.55
N HIS A 213 -5.49 -11.51 -5.90
CA HIS A 213 -5.70 -12.91 -6.28
C HIS A 213 -5.64 -13.11 -7.81
N ASP A 214 -5.62 -12.02 -8.58
CA ASP A 214 -5.52 -12.06 -10.04
C ASP A 214 -4.07 -12.27 -10.49
N ARG A 215 -3.82 -13.44 -11.11
CA ARG A 215 -2.50 -13.82 -11.60
C ARG A 215 -2.03 -12.99 -12.79
N GLN A 216 -2.95 -12.49 -13.61
CA GLN A 216 -2.60 -11.65 -14.76
C GLN A 216 -2.10 -10.28 -14.28
N LEU A 217 -2.77 -9.70 -13.30
CA LEU A 217 -2.31 -8.46 -12.67
C LEU A 217 -0.99 -8.65 -11.93
N ALA A 218 -0.83 -9.75 -11.20
CA ALA A 218 0.42 -10.07 -10.51
C ALA A 218 1.61 -10.23 -11.48
N ALA A 219 1.38 -10.83 -12.65
CA ALA A 219 2.42 -11.01 -13.69
C ALA A 219 2.90 -9.69 -14.32
N ARG A 220 2.21 -8.58 -14.10
CA ARG A 220 2.63 -7.24 -14.54
C ARG A 220 3.62 -6.57 -13.59
N CYS A 221 3.77 -7.10 -12.37
CA CYS A 221 4.76 -6.64 -11.40
C CYS A 221 6.15 -7.19 -11.72
N ASP A 222 7.20 -6.49 -11.28
CA ASP A 222 8.59 -6.91 -11.47
C ASP A 222 8.89 -8.21 -10.71
N ARG A 223 8.19 -8.45 -9.59
CA ARG A 223 8.36 -9.64 -8.76
C ARG A 223 7.05 -10.07 -8.10
N ILE A 224 6.91 -11.38 -7.90
CA ILE A 224 5.79 -11.99 -7.19
C ILE A 224 6.31 -12.61 -5.89
N ILE A 225 5.64 -12.31 -4.79
CA ILE A 225 5.81 -12.97 -3.49
C ILE A 225 4.58 -13.84 -3.25
N ARG A 226 4.79 -15.15 -3.08
CA ARG A 226 3.72 -16.10 -2.82
C ARG A 226 3.62 -16.35 -1.32
N LEU A 227 2.43 -16.18 -0.77
CA LEU A 227 2.13 -16.42 0.63
C LEU A 227 1.20 -17.63 0.77
N GLU A 228 1.63 -18.64 1.51
CA GLU A 228 0.86 -19.84 1.82
C GLU A 228 0.90 -20.11 3.32
N ALA A 229 -0.27 -20.28 3.94
CA ALA A 229 -0.40 -20.53 5.38
C ALA A 229 0.49 -19.62 6.25
N GLY A 230 0.52 -18.33 5.94
CA GLY A 230 1.29 -17.32 6.69
C GLY A 230 2.80 -17.34 6.44
N ARG A 231 3.31 -18.06 5.44
CA ARG A 231 4.73 -18.14 5.10
C ARG A 231 5.00 -17.73 3.65
N VAL A 232 6.14 -17.11 3.41
CA VAL A 232 6.62 -16.90 2.03
C VAL A 232 7.15 -18.22 1.50
N VAL A 233 6.65 -18.64 0.34
CA VAL A 233 7.10 -19.82 -0.37
C VAL A 233 7.84 -19.45 -1.65
N PRO A 234 8.78 -20.26 -2.13
CA PRO A 234 9.46 -20.03 -3.41
C PRO A 234 8.44 -19.91 -4.56
N SER A 235 8.70 -18.97 -5.48
CA SER A 235 7.89 -18.73 -6.70
C SER A 235 8.19 -19.76 -7.76
#